data_eae258412cd46b658887402900bcd1e1
#
_entry.id   eae258412cd46b658887402900bcd1e1
#
_cell.length_a   1.000
_cell.length_b   1.000
_cell.length_c   1.000
_cell.angle_alpha   90.00
_cell.angle_beta   90.00
_cell.angle_gamma   90.00
#
_symmetry.space_group_name_H-M   'P 1'
#
loop_
_entity.id
_entity.type
_entity.pdbx_description
1 polymer ?
#
loop_
_entity_poly.entity_id
_entity_poly.type
_entity_poly.pdbx_seq_one_letter_code
_entity_poly.pdbx_strand_id
1 'polypeptide(L)'
;MNIVKQSTGNVVLTDAAGNIQKVFVNVNALDVKGTDEVIVKFGFNQWHSLFASQIANTQVEPAAAVAFSGNAFDLVALLSTSFFFELSGGGGDDLATVLIAGNSAGANDINLNNNDLLNTDKIDFNLATTDTAGEGQLVWSNTLGTLNLGLKGGNTISNLGQHIHARVVNKTTPLVNLTKAGYEVVIVAGATGQRLSVKLAKADNDANSAGTLGIVCENIAGNQEGFICSVGQVTNINTTGSLQGETWADGDSLYLSGTTFGAITNVKPSAPIHEVRIGYVEYAHAVNGKIYVKIDNGYELDELHNVSINPLTLANNDALLYESSSSLWKNKRLPVEIQLATSDETTALTTGTAKMTFRMPHAMTLTTVRASLTTAQASGSIFTVDINEGGSSILSTKLTIDNTEKTSTTAATPAVISDTALADDAEITIDIDQIGNGTATGLKITLIGTR
;
A
#
# COMPACT_ATOMS: atom_id res chain seq x y z
N MET A 1 30.49 44.32 -66.60
CA MET A 1 29.69 44.65 -65.40
C MET A 1 30.56 45.43 -64.45
N ASN A 2 30.09 46.54 -63.91
CA ASN A 2 30.83 47.34 -62.95
C ASN A 2 30.18 47.14 -61.56
N ILE A 3 31.01 46.94 -60.58
CA ILE A 3 30.60 46.75 -59.21
C ILE A 3 30.98 47.99 -58.42
N VAL A 4 30.00 48.68 -57.84
CA VAL A 4 30.21 49.89 -57.05
C VAL A 4 29.65 49.70 -55.68
N LYS A 5 30.54 49.74 -54.63
CA LYS A 5 30.15 49.77 -53.23
C LYS A 5 29.89 51.23 -52.86
N GLN A 6 28.68 51.52 -52.39
CA GLN A 6 28.33 52.82 -51.90
C GLN A 6 28.71 53.00 -50.43
N SER A 7 28.88 54.23 -50.01
CA SER A 7 29.25 54.58 -48.62
C SER A 7 28.18 54.14 -47.59
N THR A 8 26.98 53.87 -48.05
CA THR A 8 25.85 53.40 -47.22
C THR A 8 25.89 51.91 -46.98
N GLY A 9 26.90 51.16 -47.48
CA GLY A 9 26.93 49.69 -47.37
C GLY A 9 26.20 48.98 -48.51
N ASN A 10 25.60 49.69 -49.41
CA ASN A 10 24.96 49.10 -50.60
C ASN A 10 26.00 48.80 -51.69
N VAL A 11 25.74 47.74 -52.43
CA VAL A 11 26.51 47.36 -53.63
C VAL A 11 25.60 47.45 -54.82
N VAL A 12 26.03 48.16 -55.82
CA VAL A 12 25.30 48.35 -57.06
C VAL A 12 26.08 47.68 -58.21
N LEU A 13 25.45 46.79 -58.93
CA LEU A 13 25.97 46.20 -60.15
C LEU A 13 25.38 46.94 -61.35
N THR A 14 26.25 47.47 -62.18
CA THR A 14 25.87 48.21 -63.40
C THR A 14 26.40 47.51 -64.64
N ASP A 15 25.74 47.70 -65.77
CA ASP A 15 26.29 47.34 -67.08
C ASP A 15 27.44 48.25 -67.51
N ALA A 16 28.00 48.01 -68.68
CA ALA A 16 29.08 48.84 -69.22
C ALA A 16 28.65 50.25 -69.56
N ALA A 17 27.35 50.52 -69.71
CA ALA A 17 26.75 51.81 -69.94
C ALA A 17 26.36 52.55 -68.65
N GLY A 18 26.53 51.93 -67.46
CA GLY A 18 26.20 52.52 -66.17
C GLY A 18 24.76 52.28 -65.70
N ASN A 19 23.97 51.50 -66.43
CA ASN A 19 22.61 51.15 -66.00
C ASN A 19 22.67 50.16 -64.84
N ILE A 20 21.86 50.41 -63.84
CA ILE A 20 21.78 49.56 -62.64
C ILE A 20 21.16 48.22 -63.02
N GLN A 21 21.89 47.16 -62.79
CA GLN A 21 21.43 45.80 -63.02
C GLN A 21 20.94 45.13 -61.75
N LYS A 22 21.65 45.40 -60.62
CA LYS A 22 21.26 44.91 -59.28
C LYS A 22 21.72 45.83 -58.16
N VAL A 23 20.99 45.84 -57.07
CA VAL A 23 21.39 46.53 -55.83
C VAL A 23 21.32 45.54 -54.69
N PHE A 24 22.39 45.47 -53.92
CA PHE A 24 22.47 44.75 -52.65
C PHE A 24 22.51 45.76 -51.50
N VAL A 25 21.62 45.67 -50.55
CA VAL A 25 21.60 46.57 -49.38
C VAL A 25 22.26 45.94 -48.16
N ASN A 26 22.91 46.77 -47.36
CA ASN A 26 23.58 46.34 -46.12
C ASN A 26 24.61 45.22 -46.32
N VAL A 27 25.37 45.25 -47.40
CA VAL A 27 26.41 44.25 -47.68
C VAL A 27 27.59 44.43 -46.76
N ASN A 28 27.91 43.45 -45.94
CA ASN A 28 29.03 43.49 -44.98
C ASN A 28 30.40 43.26 -45.70
N ALA A 29 30.41 42.41 -46.69
CA ALA A 29 31.62 42.20 -47.51
C ALA A 29 31.25 41.83 -48.94
N LEU A 30 32.12 42.17 -49.85
CA LEU A 30 32.03 41.82 -51.27
C LEU A 30 33.37 41.23 -51.71
N ASP A 31 33.36 40.05 -52.29
CA ASP A 31 34.48 39.40 -52.94
C ASP A 31 34.16 39.14 -54.40
N VAL A 32 35.03 39.50 -55.28
CA VAL A 32 34.85 39.30 -56.74
C VAL A 32 35.84 38.24 -57.20
N LYS A 33 35.32 37.10 -57.60
CA LYS A 33 36.08 36.00 -58.15
C LYS A 33 35.94 35.91 -59.64
N GLY A 34 36.94 36.38 -60.31
CA GLY A 34 36.95 36.43 -61.78
C GLY A 34 35.99 37.45 -62.35
N THR A 35 35.69 37.35 -63.65
CA THR A 35 34.82 38.32 -64.34
C THR A 35 33.32 38.00 -64.24
N ASP A 36 32.98 36.78 -63.81
CA ASP A 36 31.62 36.25 -63.94
C ASP A 36 30.96 35.89 -62.61
N GLU A 37 31.69 35.95 -61.48
CA GLU A 37 31.16 35.62 -60.17
C GLU A 37 31.41 36.71 -59.12
N VAL A 38 30.39 37.03 -58.35
CA VAL A 38 30.48 37.96 -57.22
C VAL A 38 29.98 37.26 -55.94
N ILE A 39 30.81 37.24 -54.92
CA ILE A 39 30.43 36.71 -53.64
C ILE A 39 30.06 37.87 -52.70
N VAL A 40 28.86 37.79 -52.12
CA VAL A 40 28.31 38.84 -51.26
C VAL A 40 28.03 38.28 -49.89
N LYS A 41 28.55 38.93 -48.86
CA LYS A 41 28.28 38.61 -47.45
C LYS A 41 27.21 39.50 -46.89
N PHE A 42 26.11 38.91 -46.43
CA PHE A 42 24.97 39.63 -45.86
C PHE A 42 24.91 39.67 -44.36
N GLY A 43 25.66 38.80 -43.70
CA GLY A 43 25.77 38.71 -42.27
C GLY A 43 26.94 37.91 -41.82
N PHE A 44 27.03 37.61 -40.51
CA PHE A 44 28.09 36.79 -40.00
C PHE A 44 27.93 35.36 -40.54
N ASN A 45 28.92 34.91 -41.30
CA ASN A 45 28.96 33.59 -41.98
C ASN A 45 27.93 33.34 -43.09
N GLN A 46 27.25 34.39 -43.61
CA GLN A 46 26.31 34.26 -44.71
C GLN A 46 26.94 34.81 -46.00
N TRP A 47 27.32 33.90 -46.88
CA TRP A 47 27.92 34.24 -48.18
C TRP A 47 27.09 33.69 -49.32
N HIS A 48 26.85 34.50 -50.30
CA HIS A 48 26.14 34.12 -51.51
C HIS A 48 27.01 34.39 -52.74
N SER A 49 27.04 33.45 -53.64
CA SER A 49 27.75 33.56 -54.91
C SER A 49 26.76 33.83 -56.00
N LEU A 50 27.02 34.85 -56.77
CA LEU A 50 26.18 35.31 -57.88
C LEU A 50 26.96 35.33 -59.16
N PHE A 51 26.55 34.55 -60.14
CA PHE A 51 27.15 34.57 -61.47
C PHE A 51 26.56 35.69 -62.31
N ALA A 52 27.30 36.18 -63.29
CA ALA A 52 26.88 37.22 -64.17
C ALA A 52 25.58 36.89 -64.90
N SER A 53 25.35 35.64 -65.23
CA SER A 53 24.11 35.14 -65.82
C SER A 53 22.89 35.25 -64.90
N GLN A 54 23.09 35.05 -63.61
CA GLN A 54 22.05 35.18 -62.60
C GLN A 54 21.74 36.66 -62.36
N ILE A 55 22.75 37.52 -62.44
CA ILE A 55 22.59 38.96 -62.27
C ILE A 55 21.80 39.55 -63.42
N ALA A 56 21.88 38.97 -64.59
CA ALA A 56 21.14 39.44 -65.78
C ALA A 56 19.68 38.94 -65.80
N ASN A 57 19.37 37.90 -65.06
CA ASN A 57 18.01 37.33 -64.98
C ASN A 57 17.21 37.87 -63.81
N THR A 58 15.91 37.84 -63.91
CA THR A 58 15.01 38.23 -62.82
C THR A 58 14.93 37.16 -61.72
N GLN A 59 15.42 35.95 -61.96
CA GLN A 59 15.50 34.87 -60.98
C GLN A 59 16.95 34.67 -60.56
N VAL A 60 17.18 34.76 -59.29
CA VAL A 60 18.42 34.44 -58.62
C VAL A 60 18.17 33.28 -57.69
N GLU A 61 19.04 32.31 -57.73
CA GLU A 61 19.01 31.21 -56.75
C GLU A 61 18.91 31.76 -55.33
N PRO A 62 18.27 31.00 -54.44
CA PRO A 62 17.39 31.60 -53.51
C PRO A 62 18.03 32.72 -52.80
N ALA A 63 17.36 33.81 -52.83
CA ALA A 63 17.51 34.83 -51.88
C ALA A 63 18.62 35.82 -52.03
N ALA A 64 19.50 35.68 -52.92
CA ALA A 64 20.65 36.59 -52.81
C ALA A 64 20.45 37.91 -53.52
N ALA A 65 19.81 37.95 -54.63
CA ALA A 65 19.55 39.20 -55.35
C ALA A 65 18.54 38.99 -56.49
N VAL A 66 17.82 40.01 -56.84
CA VAL A 66 16.93 40.03 -57.98
C VAL A 66 17.46 40.94 -59.04
N ALA A 67 17.50 40.47 -60.29
CA ALA A 67 17.79 41.34 -61.41
C ALA A 67 16.57 42.20 -61.69
N PHE A 68 16.81 43.45 -62.02
CA PHE A 68 15.78 44.32 -62.49
C PHE A 68 16.31 45.22 -63.63
N SER A 69 15.43 45.61 -64.46
CA SER A 69 15.77 46.51 -65.59
C SER A 69 15.40 47.94 -65.22
N GLY A 70 16.39 48.74 -65.00
CA GLY A 70 16.28 50.21 -65.06
C GLY A 70 15.74 50.96 -63.84
N ASN A 71 15.10 50.37 -62.88
CA ASN A 71 14.60 51.07 -61.71
C ASN A 71 15.06 50.45 -60.41
N ALA A 72 15.11 51.26 -59.36
CA ALA A 72 15.47 50.79 -58.02
C ALA A 72 14.53 49.67 -57.56
N PHE A 73 15.09 48.62 -57.18
CA PHE A 73 14.41 47.44 -56.63
C PHE A 73 14.63 47.38 -55.14
N ASP A 74 13.55 47.29 -54.40
CA ASP A 74 13.66 47.13 -52.94
C ASP A 74 14.05 45.69 -52.58
N LEU A 75 15.34 45.52 -52.39
CA LEU A 75 15.93 44.25 -52.02
C LEU A 75 15.57 43.82 -50.58
N VAL A 76 15.15 44.78 -49.73
CA VAL A 76 14.83 44.47 -48.35
C VAL A 76 13.57 43.63 -48.23
N ALA A 77 12.56 43.93 -49.06
CA ALA A 77 11.32 43.14 -49.06
C ALA A 77 11.58 41.72 -49.62
N LEU A 78 12.45 41.58 -50.60
CA LEU A 78 12.79 40.25 -51.11
C LEU A 78 13.66 39.43 -50.12
N LEU A 79 14.62 40.06 -49.47
CA LEU A 79 15.45 39.45 -48.49
C LEU A 79 14.68 39.01 -47.27
N SER A 80 13.68 39.78 -46.85
CA SER A 80 12.82 39.43 -45.73
C SER A 80 11.95 38.20 -46.01
N THR A 81 11.62 37.93 -47.24
CA THR A 81 10.80 36.78 -47.63
C THR A 81 11.60 35.55 -48.03
N SER A 82 12.83 35.75 -48.53
CA SER A 82 13.61 34.68 -49.11
C SER A 82 14.81 34.23 -48.30
N PHE A 83 15.31 35.06 -47.42
CA PHE A 83 16.52 34.80 -46.65
C PHE A 83 16.34 33.77 -45.51
N PHE A 84 15.12 33.50 -45.15
CA PHE A 84 14.83 32.64 -44.00
C PHE A 84 14.56 31.17 -44.34
N PHE A 85 14.66 30.78 -45.60
CA PHE A 85 14.24 29.45 -46.02
C PHE A 85 15.34 28.49 -46.50
N GLU A 86 16.60 28.89 -46.54
CA GLU A 86 17.68 27.93 -46.71
C GLU A 86 18.41 27.65 -45.41
N LEU A 87 17.69 27.08 -44.48
CA LEU A 87 18.20 26.26 -43.42
C LEU A 87 18.19 24.81 -43.84
N SER A 88 18.49 24.51 -45.08
CA SER A 88 18.62 23.16 -45.55
C SER A 88 20.12 22.78 -45.62
N GLY A 89 20.56 22.13 -44.61
CA GLY A 89 21.75 21.32 -44.73
C GLY A 89 22.91 21.63 -43.83
N GLY A 90 22.88 21.05 -42.70
CA GLY A 90 24.10 20.59 -42.03
C GLY A 90 24.78 21.55 -41.09
N GLY A 91 24.33 21.52 -39.87
CA GLY A 91 25.16 21.87 -38.74
C GLY A 91 24.77 23.12 -37.97
N GLY A 92 23.90 22.98 -36.99
CA GLY A 92 23.89 23.85 -35.84
C GLY A 92 22.98 25.04 -35.85
N ASP A 93 21.83 24.94 -36.47
CA ASP A 93 20.75 25.85 -36.08
C ASP A 93 20.26 25.43 -34.71
N ASP A 94 20.59 26.22 -33.71
CA ASP A 94 20.07 25.94 -32.38
C ASP A 94 18.53 26.09 -32.38
N LEU A 95 17.87 25.39 -31.51
CA LEU A 95 16.43 25.44 -31.32
C LEU A 95 15.94 26.89 -31.09
N ALA A 96 16.79 27.77 -30.63
CA ALA A 96 16.51 29.18 -30.42
C ALA A 96 16.22 29.91 -31.73
N THR A 97 16.92 29.62 -32.81
CA THR A 97 16.70 30.21 -34.15
C THR A 97 15.37 29.76 -34.75
N VAL A 98 14.99 28.51 -34.52
CA VAL A 98 13.69 27.96 -34.96
C VAL A 98 12.54 28.55 -34.14
N LEU A 99 12.72 28.81 -32.86
CA LEU A 99 11.70 29.31 -31.93
C LEU A 99 11.49 30.84 -32.04
N ILE A 100 12.46 31.61 -32.55
CA ILE A 100 12.33 33.06 -32.76
C ILE A 100 11.32 33.40 -33.89
N ALA A 101 11.13 32.52 -34.85
CA ALA A 101 10.20 32.73 -35.96
C ALA A 101 8.71 32.45 -35.64
N GLY A 102 8.39 32.18 -34.39
CA GLY A 102 7.05 31.93 -33.91
C GLY A 102 6.97 30.55 -33.21
N ASN A 103 6.79 30.57 -31.94
CA ASN A 103 6.82 29.50 -30.93
C ASN A 103 6.02 28.22 -31.22
N SER A 104 5.88 27.79 -32.46
CA SER A 104 5.10 26.59 -32.77
C SER A 104 5.86 25.67 -33.71
N ALA A 105 6.04 24.45 -33.27
CA ALA A 105 6.48 23.35 -34.13
C ALA A 105 5.39 22.97 -35.18
N GLY A 106 4.26 23.67 -35.18
CA GLY A 106 3.11 23.36 -36.01
C GLY A 106 2.52 22.00 -35.62
N ALA A 107 2.31 21.14 -36.62
CA ALA A 107 1.85 19.76 -36.41
C ALA A 107 2.98 18.76 -36.23
N ASN A 108 4.24 19.21 -36.07
CA ASN A 108 5.41 18.34 -35.97
C ASN A 108 5.90 18.21 -34.54
N ASP A 109 6.32 17.02 -34.15
CA ASP A 109 6.96 16.75 -32.88
C ASP A 109 8.37 17.36 -32.82
N ILE A 110 8.80 17.81 -31.65
CA ILE A 110 10.19 18.22 -31.39
C ILE A 110 10.96 16.99 -30.93
N ASN A 111 11.83 16.49 -31.80
CA ASN A 111 12.74 15.42 -31.45
C ASN A 111 14.05 15.99 -30.93
N LEU A 112 14.32 15.80 -29.63
CA LEU A 112 15.56 16.25 -28.98
C LEU A 112 16.76 15.36 -29.27
N ASN A 113 16.59 14.27 -30.04
CA ASN A 113 17.67 13.39 -30.51
C ASN A 113 18.61 12.92 -29.37
N ASN A 114 18.04 12.38 -28.28
CA ASN A 114 18.69 11.95 -27.04
C ASN A 114 19.36 13.08 -26.22
N ASN A 115 19.01 14.34 -26.46
CA ASN A 115 19.42 15.45 -25.61
C ASN A 115 18.35 15.75 -24.57
N ASP A 116 18.77 16.37 -23.46
CA ASP A 116 17.91 16.75 -22.36
C ASP A 116 17.20 18.11 -22.63
N LEU A 117 16.05 18.29 -22.01
CA LEU A 117 15.43 19.59 -21.84
C LEU A 117 15.94 20.21 -20.54
N LEU A 118 16.88 21.17 -20.63
CA LEU A 118 17.54 21.78 -19.50
C LEU A 118 16.97 23.17 -19.16
N ASN A 119 17.06 23.55 -17.87
CA ASN A 119 16.66 24.88 -17.37
C ASN A 119 15.22 25.28 -17.72
N THR A 120 14.32 24.32 -17.65
CA THR A 120 12.88 24.55 -17.91
C THR A 120 12.21 25.02 -16.62
N ASP A 121 11.68 26.25 -16.59
CA ASP A 121 10.94 26.77 -15.44
C ASP A 121 9.58 26.04 -15.29
N LYS A 122 8.92 25.76 -16.38
CA LYS A 122 7.64 25.04 -16.41
C LYS A 122 7.42 24.33 -17.73
N ILE A 123 6.59 23.29 -17.69
CA ILE A 123 6.06 22.60 -18.85
C ILE A 123 4.53 22.78 -18.81
N ASP A 124 3.97 23.46 -19.79
CA ASP A 124 2.53 23.62 -19.95
C ASP A 124 2.00 22.53 -20.88
N PHE A 125 1.11 21.68 -20.36
CA PHE A 125 0.47 20.63 -21.14
C PHE A 125 -0.79 21.13 -21.83
N ASN A 126 -1.13 20.56 -22.97
CA ASN A 126 -2.40 20.81 -23.63
C ASN A 126 -3.56 20.23 -22.81
N LEU A 127 -4.38 21.11 -22.21
CA LEU A 127 -5.50 20.71 -21.36
C LEU A 127 -6.70 20.15 -22.16
N ALA A 128 -6.71 20.33 -23.48
CA ALA A 128 -7.77 19.85 -24.36
C ALA A 128 -7.42 18.55 -25.09
N THR A 129 -6.26 17.93 -24.78
CA THR A 129 -5.89 16.66 -25.41
C THR A 129 -6.83 15.54 -25.01
N THR A 130 -7.13 14.66 -25.96
CA THR A 130 -7.82 13.37 -25.76
C THR A 130 -6.87 12.18 -25.82
N ASP A 131 -5.57 12.43 -25.92
CA ASP A 131 -4.56 11.39 -26.04
C ASP A 131 -4.46 10.57 -24.77
N THR A 132 -4.06 9.32 -24.92
CA THR A 132 -3.75 8.40 -23.83
C THR A 132 -2.25 8.19 -23.76
N ALA A 133 -1.70 8.13 -22.54
CA ALA A 133 -0.26 7.91 -22.34
C ALA A 133 0.13 6.48 -22.74
N GLY A 134 1.01 6.36 -23.73
CA GLY A 134 1.73 5.12 -24.03
C GLY A 134 2.89 4.89 -23.05
N GLU A 135 3.62 3.76 -23.20
CA GLU A 135 4.79 3.47 -22.35
C GLU A 135 5.81 4.63 -22.39
N GLY A 136 6.17 5.12 -21.20
CA GLY A 136 7.14 6.20 -21.03
C GLY A 136 6.64 7.60 -21.40
N GLN A 137 5.36 7.74 -21.75
CA GLN A 137 4.77 9.02 -22.12
C GLN A 137 4.07 9.69 -20.93
N LEU A 138 4.11 11.02 -20.90
CA LEU A 138 3.41 11.87 -19.94
C LEU A 138 2.36 12.70 -20.68
N VAL A 139 1.10 12.56 -20.28
CA VAL A 139 -0.06 13.22 -20.93
C VAL A 139 -0.96 13.85 -19.87
N TRP A 140 -1.46 15.06 -20.10
CA TRP A 140 -2.45 15.68 -19.22
C TRP A 140 -3.81 14.99 -19.35
N SER A 141 -4.44 14.68 -18.22
CA SER A 141 -5.81 14.20 -18.15
C SER A 141 -6.72 15.28 -17.57
N ASN A 142 -7.49 15.92 -18.41
CA ASN A 142 -8.44 16.95 -17.95
C ASN A 142 -9.57 16.37 -17.09
N THR A 143 -9.94 15.11 -17.33
CA THR A 143 -10.97 14.41 -16.53
C THR A 143 -10.50 14.11 -15.12
N LEU A 144 -9.23 13.73 -14.94
CA LEU A 144 -8.66 13.36 -13.66
C LEU A 144 -7.93 14.52 -12.97
N GLY A 145 -7.68 15.62 -13.69
CA GLY A 145 -7.01 16.81 -13.17
C GLY A 145 -5.54 16.57 -12.82
N THR A 146 -4.86 15.65 -13.52
CA THR A 146 -3.46 15.30 -13.26
C THR A 146 -2.77 14.77 -14.52
N LEU A 147 -1.46 14.55 -14.42
CA LEU A 147 -0.67 13.91 -15.47
C LEU A 147 -0.80 12.39 -15.42
N ASN A 148 -0.99 11.79 -16.58
CA ASN A 148 -0.98 10.38 -16.82
C ASN A 148 0.41 9.94 -17.28
N LEU A 149 1.03 9.00 -16.59
CA LEU A 149 2.28 8.36 -16.98
C LEU A 149 1.99 6.93 -17.46
N GLY A 150 2.33 6.61 -18.69
CA GLY A 150 2.30 5.24 -19.19
C GLY A 150 3.44 4.42 -18.60
N LEU A 151 3.09 3.36 -17.87
CA LEU A 151 4.07 2.47 -17.24
C LEU A 151 4.60 1.44 -18.27
N LYS A 152 5.66 0.72 -17.90
CA LYS A 152 6.30 -0.28 -18.75
C LYS A 152 5.30 -1.32 -19.26
N GLY A 153 5.32 -1.57 -20.58
CA GLY A 153 4.37 -2.45 -21.25
C GLY A 153 3.14 -1.72 -21.80
N GLY A 154 2.90 -0.45 -21.43
CA GLY A 154 1.84 0.38 -21.98
C GLY A 154 0.41 0.00 -21.56
N ASN A 155 0.24 -1.05 -20.73
CA ASN A 155 -1.08 -1.56 -20.33
C ASN A 155 -1.62 -0.88 -19.06
N THR A 156 -0.74 -0.28 -18.28
CA THR A 156 -1.08 0.39 -17.03
C THR A 156 -0.69 1.87 -17.10
N ILE A 157 -1.63 2.74 -16.75
CA ILE A 157 -1.42 4.19 -16.67
C ILE A 157 -1.45 4.59 -15.19
N SER A 158 -0.43 5.34 -14.75
CA SER A 158 -0.35 5.90 -13.41
C SER A 158 -0.75 7.37 -13.43
N ASN A 159 -1.77 7.74 -12.68
CA ASN A 159 -2.16 9.12 -12.47
C ASN A 159 -1.28 9.70 -11.36
N LEU A 160 -0.42 10.67 -11.70
CA LEU A 160 0.57 11.21 -10.77
C LEU A 160 -0.09 11.86 -9.56
N GLY A 161 0.35 11.49 -8.37
CA GLY A 161 -0.21 11.97 -7.11
C GLY A 161 -1.52 11.32 -6.67
N GLN A 162 -2.13 10.46 -7.49
CA GLN A 162 -3.39 9.77 -7.20
C GLN A 162 -3.24 8.25 -7.14
N HIS A 163 -2.25 7.68 -7.85
CA HIS A 163 -2.02 6.25 -7.89
C HIS A 163 -0.66 5.86 -7.30
N ILE A 164 -0.65 4.76 -6.57
CA ILE A 164 0.56 4.04 -6.15
C ILE A 164 0.49 2.64 -6.75
N HIS A 165 1.40 2.36 -7.68
CA HIS A 165 1.55 1.07 -8.32
C HIS A 165 2.80 0.35 -7.82
N ALA A 166 2.71 -0.96 -7.65
CA ALA A 166 3.87 -1.82 -7.44
C ALA A 166 4.07 -2.73 -8.66
N ARG A 167 5.33 -2.85 -9.11
CA ARG A 167 5.70 -3.84 -10.12
C ARG A 167 6.09 -5.13 -9.43
N VAL A 168 5.37 -6.20 -9.74
CA VAL A 168 5.45 -7.49 -9.05
C VAL A 168 5.67 -8.64 -10.04
N VAL A 169 6.07 -9.81 -9.51
CA VAL A 169 6.15 -11.07 -10.27
C VAL A 169 5.03 -11.99 -9.85
N ASN A 170 4.25 -12.51 -10.80
CA ASN A 170 3.23 -13.50 -10.54
C ASN A 170 3.87 -14.85 -10.17
N LYS A 171 3.69 -15.29 -8.92
CA LYS A 171 4.14 -16.58 -8.37
C LYS A 171 2.99 -17.32 -7.70
N THR A 172 1.79 -17.26 -8.29
CA THR A 172 0.62 -18.04 -7.82
C THR A 172 0.94 -19.54 -7.76
N THR A 173 0.35 -20.23 -6.79
CA THR A 173 0.49 -21.69 -6.66
C THR A 173 -0.89 -22.31 -6.43
N PRO A 174 -1.43 -23.11 -7.38
CA PRO A 174 -0.85 -23.43 -8.70
C PRO A 174 -0.65 -22.17 -9.56
N LEU A 175 0.28 -22.25 -10.51
CA LEU A 175 0.60 -21.11 -11.37
C LEU A 175 -0.56 -20.82 -12.33
N VAL A 176 -1.18 -19.65 -12.17
CA VAL A 176 -2.27 -19.15 -13.00
C VAL A 176 -1.95 -17.75 -13.52
N ASN A 177 -2.60 -17.33 -14.58
CA ASN A 177 -2.54 -15.96 -15.05
C ASN A 177 -3.42 -15.08 -14.14
N LEU A 178 -2.87 -13.96 -13.69
CA LEU A 178 -3.65 -12.92 -13.02
C LEU A 178 -4.32 -12.05 -14.07
N THR A 179 -5.59 -11.69 -13.85
CA THR A 179 -6.39 -10.96 -14.83
C THR A 179 -6.96 -9.67 -14.24
N LYS A 180 -6.83 -8.58 -15.00
CA LYS A 180 -7.46 -7.32 -14.63
C LYS A 180 -8.98 -7.42 -14.57
N ALA A 181 -9.57 -8.14 -15.51
CA ALA A 181 -11.03 -8.32 -15.59
C ALA A 181 -11.62 -8.99 -14.34
N GLY A 182 -10.84 -9.86 -13.67
CA GLY A 182 -11.18 -10.46 -12.39
C GLY A 182 -10.90 -9.55 -11.18
N TYR A 183 -10.28 -8.40 -11.39
CA TYR A 183 -9.80 -7.48 -10.33
C TYR A 183 -9.21 -8.21 -9.14
N GLU A 184 -8.36 -9.20 -9.46
CA GLU A 184 -7.82 -10.14 -8.49
C GLU A 184 -6.93 -9.45 -7.46
N VAL A 185 -7.20 -9.75 -6.20
CA VAL A 185 -6.42 -9.25 -5.06
C VAL A 185 -5.23 -10.17 -4.83
N VAL A 186 -4.07 -9.57 -4.63
CA VAL A 186 -2.82 -10.30 -4.40
C VAL A 186 -2.16 -9.95 -3.08
N ILE A 187 -1.46 -10.93 -2.54
CA ILE A 187 -0.66 -10.86 -1.32
C ILE A 187 0.80 -11.15 -1.64
N VAL A 188 1.71 -10.62 -0.83
CA VAL A 188 3.15 -10.88 -0.93
C VAL A 188 3.44 -12.37 -0.69
N ALA A 189 4.18 -12.99 -1.60
CA ALA A 189 4.61 -14.39 -1.52
C ALA A 189 6.14 -14.54 -1.45
N GLY A 190 6.86 -13.45 -1.24
CA GLY A 190 8.32 -13.40 -1.22
C GLY A 190 8.89 -12.41 -2.24
N ALA A 191 10.09 -12.69 -2.75
CA ALA A 191 10.74 -11.87 -3.78
C ALA A 191 11.46 -12.73 -4.81
N THR A 192 11.47 -12.28 -6.06
CA THR A 192 12.17 -12.94 -7.17
C THR A 192 12.73 -11.87 -8.11
N GLY A 193 14.00 -11.96 -8.48
CA GLY A 193 14.63 -11.04 -9.43
C GLY A 193 14.58 -9.57 -8.98
N GLN A 194 14.75 -9.29 -7.69
CA GLN A 194 14.66 -7.95 -7.09
C GLN A 194 13.25 -7.32 -7.17
N ARG A 195 12.20 -8.14 -7.32
CA ARG A 195 10.79 -7.73 -7.31
C ARG A 195 10.05 -8.53 -6.25
N LEU A 196 9.03 -7.93 -5.67
CA LEU A 196 8.09 -8.68 -4.84
C LEU A 196 7.38 -9.74 -5.69
N SER A 197 7.33 -10.95 -5.17
CA SER A 197 6.52 -12.02 -5.74
C SER A 197 5.14 -11.98 -5.09
N VAL A 198 4.10 -12.24 -5.87
CA VAL A 198 2.72 -12.24 -5.39
C VAL A 198 2.01 -13.54 -5.69
N LYS A 199 1.05 -13.88 -4.82
CA LYS A 199 0.05 -14.92 -5.00
C LYS A 199 -1.33 -14.33 -4.79
N LEU A 200 -2.39 -15.05 -5.15
CA LEU A 200 -3.76 -14.65 -4.83
C LEU A 200 -3.98 -14.58 -3.32
N ALA A 201 -4.63 -13.52 -2.85
CA ALA A 201 -4.99 -13.34 -1.45
C ALA A 201 -6.31 -14.04 -1.10
N LYS A 202 -6.52 -14.40 0.16
CA LYS A 202 -7.79 -14.90 0.70
C LYS A 202 -7.88 -14.60 2.19
N ALA A 203 -9.04 -14.19 2.68
CA ALA A 203 -9.26 -13.76 4.06
C ALA A 203 -9.52 -14.92 5.04
N ASP A 204 -8.96 -16.10 4.82
CA ASP A 204 -9.19 -17.30 5.63
C ASP A 204 -8.15 -17.52 6.75
N ASN A 205 -7.03 -16.84 6.69
CA ASN A 205 -5.95 -16.87 7.70
C ASN A 205 -4.88 -15.80 7.37
N ASP A 206 -4.01 -15.47 8.33
CA ASP A 206 -2.93 -14.48 8.19
C ASP A 206 -1.99 -14.73 7.02
N ALA A 207 -1.59 -15.97 6.82
CA ALA A 207 -0.66 -16.33 5.74
C ALA A 207 -1.22 -16.02 4.34
N ASN A 208 -2.53 -15.84 4.22
CA ASN A 208 -3.23 -15.54 2.98
C ASN A 208 -3.80 -14.11 2.94
N SER A 209 -3.81 -13.36 4.05
CA SER A 209 -4.47 -12.05 4.14
C SER A 209 -3.59 -10.92 4.67
N ALA A 210 -2.76 -11.14 5.71
CA ALA A 210 -2.04 -10.08 6.43
C ALA A 210 -1.12 -9.23 5.54
N GLY A 211 -0.54 -9.82 4.51
CA GLY A 211 0.32 -9.13 3.54
C GLY A 211 -0.40 -8.71 2.25
N THR A 212 -1.71 -8.50 2.27
CA THR A 212 -2.47 -8.05 1.09
C THR A 212 -1.90 -6.76 0.55
N LEU A 213 -1.57 -6.74 -0.76
CA LEU A 213 -0.75 -5.68 -1.36
C LEU A 213 -1.52 -4.78 -2.33
N GLY A 214 -2.47 -5.31 -3.07
CA GLY A 214 -3.23 -4.54 -4.06
C GLY A 214 -4.08 -5.37 -4.99
N ILE A 215 -4.68 -4.68 -5.96
CA ILE A 215 -5.47 -5.26 -7.05
C ILE A 215 -4.65 -5.25 -8.34
N VAL A 216 -4.77 -6.28 -9.13
CA VAL A 216 -4.12 -6.41 -10.45
C VAL A 216 -4.67 -5.35 -11.43
N CYS A 217 -3.76 -4.56 -12.03
CA CYS A 217 -4.10 -3.48 -12.97
C CYS A 217 -4.04 -3.89 -14.44
N GLU A 218 -3.34 -4.96 -14.72
CA GLU A 218 -3.15 -5.53 -16.05
C GLU A 218 -3.08 -7.06 -15.98
N ASN A 219 -3.18 -7.73 -17.11
CA ASN A 219 -3.02 -9.18 -17.14
C ASN A 219 -1.55 -9.54 -16.92
N ILE A 220 -1.27 -10.40 -15.92
CA ILE A 220 0.08 -10.84 -15.58
C ILE A 220 0.17 -12.36 -15.72
N ALA A 221 0.82 -12.81 -16.76
CA ALA A 221 1.01 -14.25 -16.98
C ALA A 221 1.88 -14.88 -15.86
N GLY A 222 1.75 -16.17 -15.69
CA GLY A 222 2.55 -16.90 -14.71
C GLY A 222 4.05 -16.68 -14.91
N ASN A 223 4.80 -16.43 -13.85
CA ASN A 223 6.22 -16.08 -13.83
C ASN A 223 6.59 -14.78 -14.54
N GLN A 224 5.63 -13.95 -14.98
CA GLN A 224 5.89 -12.67 -15.61
C GLN A 224 5.73 -11.52 -14.60
N GLU A 225 6.33 -10.39 -14.95
CA GLU A 225 6.17 -9.15 -14.20
C GLU A 225 4.98 -8.34 -14.73
N GLY A 226 4.33 -7.60 -13.85
CA GLY A 226 3.28 -6.65 -14.19
C GLY A 226 2.96 -5.73 -13.02
N PHE A 227 1.99 -4.86 -13.20
CA PHE A 227 1.63 -3.84 -12.22
C PHE A 227 0.35 -4.19 -11.46
N ILE A 228 0.38 -3.88 -10.16
CA ILE A 228 -0.78 -3.88 -9.27
C ILE A 228 -1.00 -2.48 -8.74
N CYS A 229 -2.24 -2.13 -8.41
CA CYS A 229 -2.62 -0.89 -7.74
C CYS A 229 -2.71 -1.15 -6.24
N SER A 230 -1.87 -0.49 -5.46
CA SER A 230 -1.93 -0.53 -3.98
C SER A 230 -2.76 0.61 -3.41
N VAL A 231 -2.79 1.77 -4.08
CA VAL A 231 -3.65 2.90 -3.77
C VAL A 231 -4.05 3.58 -5.07
N GLY A 232 -5.32 3.95 -5.23
CA GLY A 232 -5.83 4.66 -6.38
C GLY A 232 -6.93 3.91 -7.11
N GLN A 233 -7.12 4.19 -8.39
CA GLN A 233 -8.25 3.65 -9.16
C GLN A 233 -7.84 2.43 -9.99
N VAL A 234 -8.67 1.40 -9.98
CA VAL A 234 -8.72 0.37 -11.02
C VAL A 234 -9.99 0.58 -11.83
N THR A 235 -9.83 0.80 -13.13
CA THR A 235 -10.90 1.26 -14.02
C THR A 235 -11.15 0.29 -15.17
N ASN A 236 -12.29 0.47 -15.85
CA ASN A 236 -12.72 -0.34 -16.99
C ASN A 236 -12.84 -1.83 -16.64
N ILE A 237 -13.54 -2.10 -15.55
CA ILE A 237 -13.85 -3.42 -15.02
C ILE A 237 -15.34 -3.51 -14.70
N ASN A 238 -15.84 -4.74 -14.50
CA ASN A 238 -17.21 -4.96 -14.04
C ASN A 238 -17.29 -4.79 -12.52
N THR A 239 -17.97 -3.77 -12.04
CA THR A 239 -18.14 -3.45 -10.62
C THR A 239 -19.60 -3.53 -10.17
N THR A 240 -20.40 -4.35 -10.82
CA THR A 240 -21.81 -4.58 -10.44
C THR A 240 -21.98 -5.66 -9.37
N GLY A 241 -20.92 -6.38 -9.01
CA GLY A 241 -20.98 -7.53 -8.11
C GLY A 241 -21.38 -8.83 -8.79
N SER A 242 -21.78 -8.79 -10.07
CA SER A 242 -22.29 -9.97 -10.78
C SER A 242 -21.29 -11.13 -10.90
N LEU A 243 -19.98 -10.86 -10.88
CA LEU A 243 -18.93 -11.89 -10.89
C LEU A 243 -18.91 -12.71 -9.58
N GLN A 244 -19.40 -12.14 -8.48
CA GLN A 244 -19.51 -12.78 -7.17
C GLN A 244 -20.93 -13.26 -6.86
N GLY A 245 -21.88 -13.01 -7.75
CA GLY A 245 -23.31 -13.24 -7.49
C GLY A 245 -23.92 -12.24 -6.52
N GLU A 246 -23.31 -11.08 -6.39
CA GLU A 246 -23.71 -9.96 -5.53
C GLU A 246 -24.26 -8.79 -6.33
N THR A 247 -24.76 -7.78 -5.65
CA THR A 247 -25.15 -6.50 -6.25
C THR A 247 -24.41 -5.39 -5.53
N TRP A 248 -23.57 -4.66 -6.28
CA TRP A 248 -22.78 -3.55 -5.75
C TRP A 248 -23.32 -2.20 -6.22
N ALA A 249 -23.26 -1.21 -5.33
CA ALA A 249 -23.63 0.16 -5.60
C ALA A 249 -22.44 1.11 -5.39
N ASP A 250 -22.54 2.32 -5.94
CA ASP A 250 -21.56 3.38 -5.71
C ASP A 250 -21.41 3.65 -4.20
N GLY A 251 -20.16 3.67 -3.73
CA GLY A 251 -19.82 3.87 -2.33
C GLY A 251 -19.74 2.59 -1.48
N ASP A 252 -20.14 1.43 -2.01
CA ASP A 252 -20.01 0.17 -1.27
C ASP A 252 -18.57 -0.12 -0.87
N SER A 253 -18.37 -0.52 0.38
CA SER A 253 -17.09 -1.04 0.85
C SER A 253 -16.84 -2.43 0.31
N LEU A 254 -15.62 -2.69 -0.16
CA LEU A 254 -15.20 -3.97 -0.70
C LEU A 254 -14.16 -4.63 0.21
N TYR A 255 -14.36 -5.90 0.47
CA TYR A 255 -13.53 -6.72 1.34
C TYR A 255 -12.94 -7.91 0.60
N LEU A 256 -11.82 -8.43 1.09
CA LEU A 256 -11.23 -9.66 0.60
C LEU A 256 -12.15 -10.85 0.92
N SER A 257 -12.37 -11.72 -0.06
CA SER A 257 -13.19 -12.92 0.13
C SER A 257 -12.52 -13.93 1.07
N GLY A 258 -13.27 -14.45 2.02
CA GLY A 258 -12.85 -15.58 2.87
C GLY A 258 -12.99 -16.95 2.22
N THR A 259 -13.65 -17.05 1.07
CA THR A 259 -13.96 -18.32 0.41
C THR A 259 -13.19 -18.55 -0.89
N THR A 260 -12.96 -17.50 -1.67
CA THR A 260 -12.36 -17.58 -3.00
C THR A 260 -11.08 -16.78 -3.10
N PHE A 261 -9.98 -17.41 -3.50
CA PHE A 261 -8.69 -16.74 -3.70
C PHE A 261 -8.80 -15.63 -4.75
N GLY A 262 -8.25 -14.45 -4.42
CA GLY A 262 -8.21 -13.27 -5.28
C GLY A 262 -9.54 -12.53 -5.41
N ALA A 263 -10.65 -13.06 -4.92
CA ALA A 263 -11.96 -12.43 -5.06
C ALA A 263 -12.21 -11.37 -3.98
N ILE A 264 -13.12 -10.44 -4.29
CA ILE A 264 -13.63 -9.42 -3.37
C ILE A 264 -15.13 -9.55 -3.20
N THR A 265 -15.68 -8.99 -2.13
CA THR A 265 -17.11 -9.02 -1.78
C THR A 265 -17.52 -7.68 -1.15
N ASN A 266 -18.78 -7.26 -1.29
CA ASN A 266 -19.33 -6.14 -0.53
C ASN A 266 -19.93 -6.56 0.82
N VAL A 267 -19.89 -7.85 1.14
CA VAL A 267 -20.33 -8.36 2.44
C VAL A 267 -19.18 -8.24 3.43
N LYS A 268 -19.39 -7.45 4.49
CA LYS A 268 -18.39 -7.31 5.56
C LYS A 268 -18.14 -8.67 6.23
N PRO A 269 -16.89 -9.16 6.28
CA PRO A 269 -16.56 -10.40 6.97
C PRO A 269 -16.85 -10.34 8.47
N SER A 270 -17.12 -11.49 9.05
CA SER A 270 -17.18 -11.70 10.50
C SER A 270 -16.26 -12.85 10.89
N ALA A 271 -15.74 -12.83 12.12
CA ALA A 271 -14.87 -13.88 12.63
C ALA A 271 -15.45 -15.29 12.38
N PRO A 272 -14.66 -16.28 12.01
CA PRO A 272 -13.19 -16.29 11.96
C PRO A 272 -12.58 -15.80 10.61
N ILE A 273 -13.33 -15.18 9.73
CA ILE A 273 -12.84 -14.61 8.48
C ILE A 273 -12.19 -13.25 8.79
N HIS A 274 -10.98 -13.05 8.30
CA HIS A 274 -10.23 -11.82 8.53
C HIS A 274 -10.88 -10.62 7.83
N GLU A 275 -10.91 -9.48 8.48
CA GLU A 275 -11.43 -8.25 7.88
C GLU A 275 -10.29 -7.51 7.15
N VAL A 276 -10.17 -7.75 5.85
CA VAL A 276 -9.29 -6.97 4.96
C VAL A 276 -10.15 -6.14 4.04
N ARG A 277 -10.19 -4.83 4.26
CA ARG A 277 -10.87 -3.91 3.35
C ARG A 277 -9.96 -3.59 2.17
N ILE A 278 -10.46 -3.81 0.96
CA ILE A 278 -9.74 -3.60 -0.29
C ILE A 278 -9.93 -2.17 -0.81
N GLY A 279 -11.11 -1.61 -0.60
CA GLY A 279 -11.44 -0.28 -1.08
C GLY A 279 -12.94 -0.05 -1.17
N TYR A 280 -13.33 0.71 -2.20
CA TYR A 280 -14.73 1.12 -2.39
C TYR A 280 -15.11 1.05 -3.87
N VAL A 281 -16.38 0.76 -4.14
CA VAL A 281 -16.95 0.95 -5.48
C VAL A 281 -17.06 2.44 -5.75
N GLU A 282 -16.25 2.96 -6.65
CA GLU A 282 -16.32 4.37 -7.05
C GLU A 282 -17.39 4.60 -8.11
N TYR A 283 -17.58 3.64 -9.00
CA TYR A 283 -18.61 3.63 -10.01
C TYR A 283 -19.05 2.22 -10.34
N ALA A 284 -20.30 1.90 -10.03
CA ALA A 284 -20.92 0.60 -10.29
C ALA A 284 -21.37 0.52 -11.75
N HIS A 285 -20.65 -0.24 -12.56
CA HIS A 285 -20.94 -0.39 -13.99
C HIS A 285 -20.43 -1.72 -14.54
N ALA A 286 -21.11 -2.30 -15.51
CA ALA A 286 -20.78 -3.59 -16.07
C ALA A 286 -19.47 -3.63 -16.90
N VAL A 287 -19.06 -2.49 -17.46
CA VAL A 287 -17.89 -2.39 -18.37
C VAL A 287 -16.92 -1.30 -17.92
N ASN A 288 -17.43 -0.11 -17.59
CA ASN A 288 -16.64 1.07 -17.27
C ASN A 288 -16.56 1.31 -15.76
N GLY A 289 -16.77 0.27 -14.96
CA GLY A 289 -16.74 0.34 -13.51
C GLY A 289 -15.38 0.73 -12.95
N LYS A 290 -15.40 1.28 -11.73
CA LYS A 290 -14.20 1.76 -11.03
C LYS A 290 -14.22 1.31 -9.58
N ILE A 291 -13.06 0.86 -9.11
CA ILE A 291 -12.79 0.60 -7.70
C ILE A 291 -11.71 1.60 -7.24
N TYR A 292 -11.97 2.33 -6.17
CA TYR A 292 -10.94 3.06 -5.45
C TYR A 292 -10.27 2.11 -4.46
N VAL A 293 -9.03 1.74 -4.73
CA VAL A 293 -8.23 0.82 -3.92
C VAL A 293 -7.62 1.58 -2.76
N LYS A 294 -7.84 1.07 -1.57
CA LYS A 294 -7.21 1.50 -0.32
C LYS A 294 -7.20 0.32 0.64
N ILE A 295 -6.14 -0.44 0.56
CA ILE A 295 -5.99 -1.63 1.41
C ILE A 295 -5.90 -1.20 2.87
N ASP A 296 -6.70 -1.87 3.70
CA ASP A 296 -6.71 -1.69 5.15
C ASP A 296 -6.88 -3.08 5.78
N ASN A 297 -5.79 -3.63 6.26
CA ASN A 297 -5.79 -4.90 6.97
C ASN A 297 -6.29 -4.63 8.39
N GLY A 298 -7.44 -5.21 8.77
CA GLY A 298 -7.91 -5.22 10.14
C GLY A 298 -6.89 -5.92 11.04
N TYR A 299 -6.70 -5.40 12.24
CA TYR A 299 -5.86 -6.06 13.24
C TYR A 299 -6.70 -7.00 14.07
N GLU A 300 -6.18 -8.21 14.30
CA GLU A 300 -6.73 -9.17 15.26
C GLU A 300 -6.11 -8.97 16.64
N LEU A 301 -6.74 -9.56 17.66
CA LEU A 301 -6.32 -9.35 19.03
C LEU A 301 -4.89 -9.85 19.31
N ASP A 302 -4.48 -10.94 18.69
CA ASP A 302 -3.15 -11.57 18.83
C ASP A 302 -2.06 -10.89 17.98
N GLU A 303 -2.43 -10.03 17.04
CA GLU A 303 -1.50 -9.19 16.27
C GLU A 303 -1.08 -7.91 17.02
N LEU A 304 -1.75 -7.59 18.13
CA LEU A 304 -1.40 -6.43 18.93
C LEU A 304 -0.05 -6.65 19.64
N HIS A 305 0.87 -5.70 19.49
CA HIS A 305 2.26 -5.80 19.97
C HIS A 305 2.41 -6.22 21.43
N ASN A 306 1.47 -5.88 22.29
CA ASN A 306 1.50 -6.16 23.71
C ASN A 306 0.48 -7.22 24.16
N VAL A 307 -0.06 -7.99 23.23
CA VAL A 307 -0.97 -9.12 23.47
C VAL A 307 -0.28 -10.42 23.07
N SER A 308 -0.48 -11.46 23.86
CA SER A 308 0.04 -12.80 23.60
C SER A 308 -1.06 -13.81 23.89
N ILE A 309 -1.72 -14.26 22.85
CA ILE A 309 -2.72 -15.35 22.94
C ILE A 309 -2.00 -16.68 22.69
N ASN A 310 -2.07 -17.59 23.64
CA ASN A 310 -1.55 -18.94 23.46
C ASN A 310 -2.68 -19.85 22.95
N PRO A 311 -2.71 -20.21 21.65
CA PRO A 311 -3.80 -21.01 21.09
C PRO A 311 -3.90 -22.42 21.68
N LEU A 312 -2.78 -22.96 22.23
CA LEU A 312 -2.77 -24.29 22.85
C LEU A 312 -3.47 -24.33 24.21
N THR A 313 -3.58 -23.17 24.89
CA THR A 313 -4.22 -23.05 26.21
C THR A 313 -5.50 -22.25 26.17
N LEU A 314 -5.85 -21.69 25.01
CA LEU A 314 -7.08 -20.90 24.84
C LEU A 314 -8.31 -21.79 25.05
N ALA A 315 -9.18 -21.38 25.94
CA ALA A 315 -10.36 -22.13 26.29
C ALA A 315 -11.57 -21.20 26.51
N ASN A 316 -12.74 -21.82 26.52
CA ASN A 316 -13.96 -21.08 26.87
C ASN A 316 -13.84 -20.47 28.26
N ASN A 317 -14.30 -19.24 28.43
CA ASN A 317 -14.21 -18.40 29.62
C ASN A 317 -12.80 -17.85 29.96
N ASP A 318 -11.81 -17.98 29.05
CA ASP A 318 -10.55 -17.25 29.22
C ASP A 318 -10.81 -15.73 29.17
N ALA A 319 -10.07 -15.01 29.97
CA ALA A 319 -10.03 -13.55 29.97
C ALA A 319 -8.64 -13.05 29.60
N LEU A 320 -8.57 -11.85 29.05
CA LEU A 320 -7.30 -11.18 28.78
C LEU A 320 -6.84 -10.50 30.07
N LEU A 321 -5.77 -11.00 30.68
CA LEU A 321 -5.18 -10.49 31.93
C LEU A 321 -3.78 -9.96 31.69
N TYR A 322 -3.47 -8.80 32.29
CA TYR A 322 -2.12 -8.24 32.25
C TYR A 322 -1.17 -8.99 33.20
N GLU A 323 -0.05 -9.46 32.66
CA GLU A 323 1.02 -10.10 33.39
C GLU A 323 2.22 -9.16 33.51
N SER A 324 2.45 -8.62 34.69
CA SER A 324 3.49 -7.61 34.93
C SER A 324 4.91 -8.12 34.70
N SER A 325 5.16 -9.42 34.93
CA SER A 325 6.49 -10.02 34.75
C SER A 325 6.94 -10.06 33.29
N SER A 326 6.02 -10.15 32.32
CA SER A 326 6.28 -10.13 30.90
C SER A 326 5.85 -8.82 30.23
N SER A 327 5.12 -7.97 30.93
CA SER A 327 4.49 -6.74 30.40
C SER A 327 3.54 -7.00 29.22
N LEU A 328 2.85 -8.15 29.26
CA LEU A 328 1.94 -8.59 28.20
C LEU A 328 0.54 -8.83 28.74
N TRP A 329 -0.46 -8.62 27.89
CA TRP A 329 -1.81 -9.12 28.07
C TRP A 329 -1.85 -10.56 27.55
N LYS A 330 -2.28 -11.50 28.38
CA LYS A 330 -2.32 -12.94 28.06
C LYS A 330 -3.69 -13.53 28.31
N ASN A 331 -4.07 -14.52 27.51
CA ASN A 331 -5.23 -15.32 27.81
C ASN A 331 -4.97 -16.15 29.07
N LYS A 332 -5.83 -16.02 30.05
CA LYS A 332 -5.80 -16.79 31.30
C LYS A 332 -7.21 -17.06 31.77
N ARG A 333 -7.39 -18.20 32.40
CA ARG A 333 -8.62 -18.47 33.12
C ARG A 333 -8.74 -17.57 34.35
N LEU A 334 -9.92 -17.05 34.59
CA LEU A 334 -10.19 -16.29 35.81
C LEU A 334 -10.12 -17.22 37.01
N PRO A 335 -9.42 -16.85 38.11
CA PRO A 335 -9.48 -17.58 39.34
C PRO A 335 -10.89 -17.49 39.94
N VAL A 336 -11.36 -18.58 40.47
CA VAL A 336 -12.63 -18.71 41.21
C VAL A 336 -12.32 -19.18 42.59
N GLU A 337 -12.96 -18.56 43.59
CA GLU A 337 -12.82 -18.89 44.98
C GLU A 337 -14.18 -19.15 45.59
N ILE A 338 -14.32 -20.24 46.33
CA ILE A 338 -15.51 -20.57 47.10
C ILE A 338 -15.07 -20.72 48.57
N GLN A 339 -15.50 -19.82 49.43
CA GLN A 339 -15.24 -19.87 50.84
C GLN A 339 -16.51 -20.26 51.60
N LEU A 340 -16.38 -21.23 52.48
CA LEU A 340 -17.48 -21.87 53.20
C LEU A 340 -17.22 -21.85 54.69
N ALA A 341 -18.19 -21.41 55.51
CA ALA A 341 -18.19 -21.55 56.93
C ALA A 341 -18.76 -22.94 57.30
N THR A 342 -17.89 -23.83 57.72
CA THR A 342 -18.26 -25.23 58.10
C THR A 342 -18.87 -25.30 59.49
N SER A 343 -18.59 -24.32 60.34
CA SER A 343 -19.17 -24.22 61.66
C SER A 343 -19.44 -22.78 62.07
N ASP A 344 -20.15 -22.57 63.16
CA ASP A 344 -20.21 -21.25 63.82
C ASP A 344 -18.83 -20.90 64.44
N GLU A 345 -18.69 -19.65 64.90
CA GLU A 345 -17.42 -19.09 65.37
C GLU A 345 -17.06 -19.44 66.84
N THR A 346 -18.01 -19.96 67.62
CA THR A 346 -17.92 -20.04 69.08
C THR A 346 -17.98 -21.47 69.59
N THR A 347 -18.70 -22.37 68.92
CA THR A 347 -18.88 -23.76 69.38
C THR A 347 -17.64 -24.56 69.04
N ALA A 348 -17.16 -25.31 70.07
CA ALA A 348 -16.04 -26.23 69.93
C ALA A 348 -16.33 -27.31 68.86
N LEU A 349 -15.40 -27.53 67.99
CA LEU A 349 -15.51 -28.51 66.90
C LEU A 349 -15.46 -29.92 67.41
N THR A 350 -16.20 -30.82 66.77
CA THR A 350 -16.20 -32.25 67.00
C THR A 350 -15.97 -33.00 65.72
N THR A 351 -15.34 -34.20 65.83
CA THR A 351 -15.18 -35.09 64.67
C THR A 351 -16.53 -35.52 64.09
N GLY A 352 -16.57 -35.84 62.83
CA GLY A 352 -17.73 -36.37 62.16
C GLY A 352 -17.66 -36.18 60.63
N THR A 353 -18.42 -36.98 59.94
CA THR A 353 -18.61 -36.92 58.48
C THR A 353 -19.70 -35.94 58.15
N ALA A 354 -19.66 -35.36 56.94
CA ALA A 354 -20.62 -34.41 56.38
C ALA A 354 -20.98 -33.28 57.38
N LYS A 355 -19.98 -32.70 58.08
CA LYS A 355 -20.19 -31.54 58.95
C LYS A 355 -20.76 -30.36 58.19
N MET A 356 -20.50 -30.30 56.90
CA MET A 356 -21.13 -29.41 55.96
C MET A 356 -21.31 -30.17 54.63
N THR A 357 -22.43 -29.94 53.97
CA THR A 357 -22.72 -30.43 52.63
C THR A 357 -23.22 -29.26 51.78
N PHE A 358 -22.71 -29.15 50.55
CA PHE A 358 -23.18 -28.16 49.59
C PHE A 358 -23.07 -28.73 48.19
N ARG A 359 -23.73 -28.07 47.22
CA ARG A 359 -23.61 -28.38 45.79
C ARG A 359 -22.70 -27.39 45.10
N MET A 360 -21.83 -27.90 44.22
CA MET A 360 -20.99 -27.04 43.43
C MET A 360 -21.84 -26.14 42.52
N PRO A 361 -21.64 -24.82 42.52
CA PRO A 361 -22.44 -23.90 41.73
C PRO A 361 -22.07 -23.94 40.24
N HIS A 362 -20.96 -24.55 39.89
CA HIS A 362 -20.44 -24.77 38.53
C HIS A 362 -19.27 -25.74 38.60
N ALA A 363 -18.91 -26.33 37.44
CA ALA A 363 -17.70 -27.13 37.34
C ALA A 363 -16.46 -26.27 37.63
N MET A 364 -15.47 -26.85 38.35
CA MET A 364 -14.28 -26.13 38.79
C MET A 364 -13.06 -27.04 38.69
N THR A 365 -11.93 -26.53 38.19
CA THR A 365 -10.65 -27.18 38.28
C THR A 365 -9.90 -26.59 39.47
N LEU A 366 -9.74 -27.38 40.55
CA LEU A 366 -9.05 -26.99 41.78
C LEU A 366 -7.55 -26.80 41.52
N THR A 367 -7.00 -25.74 42.14
CA THR A 367 -5.55 -25.50 42.20
C THR A 367 -5.05 -25.54 43.63
N THR A 368 -5.87 -25.20 44.60
CA THR A 368 -5.51 -25.12 46.03
C THR A 368 -6.75 -25.30 46.89
N VAL A 369 -6.59 -25.95 48.02
CA VAL A 369 -7.58 -26.02 49.09
C VAL A 369 -6.98 -25.45 50.38
N ARG A 370 -7.77 -24.76 51.19
CA ARG A 370 -7.33 -24.18 52.46
C ARG A 370 -8.36 -24.41 53.54
N ALA A 371 -7.88 -24.55 54.76
CA ALA A 371 -8.69 -24.54 55.94
C ALA A 371 -8.19 -23.47 56.93
N SER A 372 -9.14 -22.85 57.67
CA SER A 372 -8.79 -21.91 58.73
C SER A 372 -9.72 -22.04 59.90
N LEU A 373 -9.24 -21.67 61.11
CA LEU A 373 -9.94 -21.70 62.36
C LEU A 373 -10.03 -20.30 62.98
N THR A 374 -11.14 -19.96 63.63
CA THR A 374 -11.23 -18.76 64.45
C THR A 374 -10.41 -18.90 65.73
N THR A 375 -10.55 -20.02 66.39
CA THR A 375 -9.75 -20.36 67.56
C THR A 375 -8.93 -21.63 67.26
N ALA A 376 -7.61 -21.56 67.45
CA ALA A 376 -6.72 -22.69 67.25
C ALA A 376 -6.90 -23.71 68.39
N GLN A 377 -6.69 -24.99 68.10
CA GLN A 377 -6.47 -25.97 69.18
C GLN A 377 -5.09 -25.76 69.79
N ALA A 378 -4.96 -26.04 71.09
CA ALA A 378 -3.73 -25.76 71.81
C ALA A 378 -2.77 -26.97 71.86
N SER A 379 -3.30 -28.18 71.81
CA SER A 379 -2.52 -29.42 71.97
C SER A 379 -3.28 -30.66 71.49
N GLY A 380 -2.63 -31.78 71.50
CA GLY A 380 -3.22 -33.07 71.14
C GLY A 380 -2.94 -33.47 69.70
N SER A 381 -3.79 -34.31 69.16
CA SER A 381 -3.68 -34.74 67.75
C SER A 381 -3.86 -33.59 66.79
N ILE A 382 -3.24 -33.64 65.61
CA ILE A 382 -3.32 -32.61 64.60
C ILE A 382 -4.76 -32.48 64.09
N PHE A 383 -5.28 -31.25 63.98
CA PHE A 383 -6.57 -31.02 63.43
C PHE A 383 -6.61 -31.38 61.94
N THR A 384 -7.48 -32.32 61.57
CA THR A 384 -7.48 -32.91 60.20
C THR A 384 -8.89 -32.79 59.59
N VAL A 385 -8.93 -32.31 58.39
CA VAL A 385 -10.17 -32.11 57.57
C VAL A 385 -10.04 -32.87 56.28
N ASP A 386 -11.12 -33.52 55.86
CA ASP A 386 -11.25 -34.10 54.54
C ASP A 386 -12.31 -33.37 53.72
N ILE A 387 -12.18 -33.37 52.42
CA ILE A 387 -13.10 -32.84 51.45
C ILE A 387 -13.45 -33.97 50.48
N ASN A 388 -14.76 -34.24 50.34
CA ASN A 388 -15.22 -35.34 49.49
C ASN A 388 -16.13 -34.83 48.39
N GLU A 389 -16.04 -35.40 47.22
CA GLU A 389 -17.00 -35.26 46.10
C GLU A 389 -17.73 -36.60 45.92
N GLY A 390 -19.07 -36.58 45.98
CA GLY A 390 -19.89 -37.79 45.85
C GLY A 390 -19.53 -38.90 46.87
N GLY A 391 -19.00 -38.55 48.03
CA GLY A 391 -18.62 -39.45 49.10
C GLY A 391 -17.17 -40.01 48.95
N SER A 392 -16.41 -39.57 47.97
CA SER A 392 -14.98 -39.93 47.79
C SER A 392 -14.06 -38.77 48.10
N SER A 393 -13.01 -38.96 48.85
CA SER A 393 -12.02 -37.91 49.15
C SER A 393 -11.36 -37.42 47.87
N ILE A 394 -11.30 -36.11 47.71
CA ILE A 394 -10.56 -35.41 46.64
C ILE A 394 -9.09 -35.19 47.04
N LEU A 395 -8.70 -35.60 48.26
CA LEU A 395 -7.39 -35.37 48.80
C LEU A 395 -6.65 -36.70 49.04
N SER A 396 -5.45 -36.87 48.46
CA SER A 396 -4.56 -37.97 48.83
C SER A 396 -3.82 -37.70 50.12
N THR A 397 -3.60 -36.44 50.47
CA THR A 397 -3.15 -35.97 51.79
C THR A 397 -4.11 -34.95 52.28
N LYS A 398 -4.77 -35.22 53.39
CA LYS A 398 -5.85 -34.40 53.97
C LYS A 398 -5.31 -33.05 54.44
N LEU A 399 -6.24 -32.06 54.57
CA LEU A 399 -5.92 -30.77 55.13
C LEU A 399 -5.61 -30.91 56.63
N THR A 400 -4.51 -30.33 57.08
CA THR A 400 -4.13 -30.29 58.49
C THR A 400 -3.90 -28.86 58.94
N ILE A 401 -4.19 -28.59 60.24
CA ILE A 401 -3.82 -27.36 60.94
C ILE A 401 -3.08 -27.76 62.20
N ASP A 402 -1.82 -27.32 62.31
CA ASP A 402 -0.97 -27.69 63.41
C ASP A 402 -1.44 -27.02 64.74
N ASN A 403 -1.03 -27.62 65.87
CA ASN A 403 -1.42 -27.06 67.17
C ASN A 403 -0.90 -25.62 67.32
N THR A 404 -1.73 -24.76 67.92
CA THR A 404 -1.52 -23.32 68.06
C THR A 404 -1.63 -22.50 66.80
N GLU A 405 -1.85 -23.12 65.63
CA GLU A 405 -2.06 -22.45 64.35
C GLU A 405 -3.53 -22.31 63.98
N LYS A 406 -3.85 -21.35 63.12
CA LYS A 406 -5.21 -21.07 62.67
C LYS A 406 -5.39 -21.32 61.18
N THR A 407 -4.42 -21.80 60.46
CA THR A 407 -4.43 -21.99 59.02
C THR A 407 -3.72 -23.22 58.58
N SER A 408 -4.21 -23.86 57.54
CA SER A 408 -3.54 -24.99 56.86
C SER A 408 -2.39 -24.57 55.96
N THR A 409 -2.20 -23.27 55.71
CA THR A 409 -1.17 -22.78 54.80
C THR A 409 0.26 -22.91 55.39
N THR A 410 0.37 -23.03 56.72
CA THR A 410 1.61 -23.21 57.45
C THR A 410 1.76 -24.62 57.97
N ALA A 411 0.84 -25.54 57.67
CA ALA A 411 0.85 -26.90 58.16
C ALA A 411 2.17 -27.63 57.73
N ALA A 412 2.76 -28.37 58.68
CA ALA A 412 3.95 -29.14 58.43
C ALA A 412 3.76 -30.22 57.33
N THR A 413 2.53 -30.69 57.16
CA THR A 413 2.13 -31.59 56.08
C THR A 413 1.09 -30.91 55.21
N PRO A 414 1.49 -30.32 54.06
CA PRO A 414 0.54 -29.67 53.14
C PRO A 414 -0.43 -30.70 52.54
N ALA A 415 -1.66 -30.25 52.27
CA ALA A 415 -2.66 -31.06 51.57
C ALA A 415 -2.23 -31.34 50.13
N VAL A 416 -2.56 -32.55 49.67
CA VAL A 416 -2.33 -32.94 48.26
C VAL A 416 -3.68 -33.28 47.63
N ILE A 417 -4.06 -32.52 46.60
CA ILE A 417 -5.28 -32.77 45.83
C ILE A 417 -5.00 -33.93 44.87
N SER A 418 -5.79 -34.98 44.95
CA SER A 418 -5.76 -36.13 44.03
C SER A 418 -6.81 -36.08 42.95
N ASP A 419 -7.94 -35.39 43.21
CA ASP A 419 -8.96 -35.07 42.20
C ASP A 419 -9.13 -33.57 42.12
N THR A 420 -8.75 -33.01 40.98
CA THR A 420 -8.82 -31.58 40.75
C THR A 420 -10.10 -31.15 40.02
N ALA A 421 -10.89 -32.08 39.48
CA ALA A 421 -12.03 -31.81 38.62
C ALA A 421 -13.34 -31.95 39.38
N LEU A 422 -13.83 -30.83 39.99
CA LEU A 422 -15.14 -30.81 40.60
C LEU A 422 -16.24 -30.58 39.54
N ALA A 423 -17.19 -31.51 39.49
CA ALA A 423 -18.26 -31.43 38.50
C ALA A 423 -19.33 -30.35 38.89
N ASP A 424 -20.06 -29.87 37.88
CA ASP A 424 -21.22 -29.01 38.09
C ASP A 424 -22.27 -29.77 38.88
N ASP A 425 -22.91 -29.10 39.87
CA ASP A 425 -23.90 -29.66 40.78
C ASP A 425 -23.42 -30.87 41.60
N ALA A 426 -22.10 -31.15 41.65
CA ALA A 426 -21.56 -32.22 42.47
C ALA A 426 -21.82 -31.97 43.96
N GLU A 427 -22.16 -33.03 44.73
CA GLU A 427 -22.26 -32.97 46.15
C GLU A 427 -20.88 -32.99 46.80
N ILE A 428 -20.57 -31.92 47.54
CA ILE A 428 -19.34 -31.79 48.31
C ILE A 428 -19.64 -31.91 49.78
N THR A 429 -18.90 -32.76 50.46
CA THR A 429 -19.00 -32.87 51.95
C THR A 429 -17.66 -32.53 52.58
N ILE A 430 -17.71 -31.92 53.77
CA ILE A 430 -16.55 -31.60 54.59
C ILE A 430 -16.62 -32.45 55.84
N ASP A 431 -15.58 -33.26 56.05
CA ASP A 431 -15.43 -34.12 57.21
C ASP A 431 -14.38 -33.54 58.16
N ILE A 432 -14.60 -33.68 59.46
CA ILE A 432 -13.59 -33.42 60.46
C ILE A 432 -13.15 -34.77 60.99
N ASP A 433 -12.01 -35.27 60.55
CA ASP A 433 -11.55 -36.58 60.87
C ASP A 433 -10.88 -36.67 62.23
N GLN A 434 -10.16 -35.60 62.60
CA GLN A 434 -9.40 -35.58 63.85
C GLN A 434 -9.39 -34.19 64.46
N ILE A 435 -9.54 -34.16 65.77
CA ILE A 435 -9.36 -32.97 66.61
C ILE A 435 -8.35 -33.27 67.70
N GLY A 436 -7.71 -32.24 68.26
CA GLY A 436 -6.83 -32.36 69.42
C GLY A 436 -7.58 -32.21 70.75
N ASN A 437 -7.26 -31.19 71.51
CA ASN A 437 -7.83 -30.91 72.83
C ASN A 437 -9.27 -30.37 72.86
N GLY A 438 -9.95 -30.26 71.69
CA GLY A 438 -11.34 -29.82 71.55
C GLY A 438 -11.57 -28.34 71.77
N THR A 439 -10.56 -27.48 71.62
CA THR A 439 -10.71 -26.02 71.75
C THR A 439 -10.89 -25.29 70.44
N ALA A 440 -10.69 -25.96 69.31
CA ALA A 440 -10.84 -25.37 67.99
C ALA A 440 -12.27 -24.92 67.67
N THR A 441 -12.43 -23.74 67.13
CA THR A 441 -13.75 -23.19 66.72
C THR A 441 -13.64 -22.52 65.34
N GLY A 442 -14.80 -22.33 64.67
CA GLY A 442 -14.89 -21.49 63.49
C GLY A 442 -14.15 -22.02 62.27
N LEU A 443 -14.41 -23.27 61.91
CA LEU A 443 -13.81 -23.85 60.70
C LEU A 443 -14.37 -23.24 59.41
N LYS A 444 -13.47 -22.78 58.57
CA LYS A 444 -13.76 -22.32 57.21
C LYS A 444 -12.92 -23.09 56.22
N ILE A 445 -13.50 -23.47 55.11
CA ILE A 445 -12.82 -24.12 53.97
C ILE A 445 -12.85 -23.15 52.77
N THR A 446 -11.75 -23.07 52.13
CA THR A 446 -11.62 -22.30 50.85
C THR A 446 -11.18 -23.23 49.74
N LEU A 447 -11.99 -23.30 48.69
CA LEU A 447 -11.68 -23.94 47.42
C LEU A 447 -11.21 -22.87 46.43
N ILE A 448 -10.02 -23.03 45.88
CA ILE A 448 -9.47 -22.07 44.90
C ILE A 448 -9.14 -22.85 43.62
N GLY A 449 -9.56 -22.32 42.51
CA GLY A 449 -9.35 -22.97 41.21
C GLY A 449 -9.71 -22.04 40.03
N THR A 450 -10.03 -22.66 38.91
CA THR A 450 -10.46 -21.98 37.70
C THR A 450 -11.74 -22.62 37.16
N ARG A 451 -12.53 -21.83 36.46
CA ARG A 451 -13.76 -22.26 35.81
C ARG A 451 -13.59 -22.47 34.32
#